data_6519e9143886f5befeea43aa88536443
#
_entry.id   6519e9143886f5befeea43aa88536443
#
_cell.length_a   1.000
_cell.length_b   1.000
_cell.length_c   1.000
_cell.angle_alpha   90.00
_cell.angle_beta   90.00
_cell.angle_gamma   90.00
#
_symmetry.space_group_name_H-M   'P 1'
#
loop_
_entity.id
_entity.type
_entity.pdbx_description
1 polymer ?
#
loop_
_entity_poly.entity_id
_entity_poly.type
_entity_poly.pdbx_seq_one_letter_code
_entity_poly.pdbx_strand_id
1 'polypeptide(L)'
;IAPTYRAAIPAPISSASLSVPETLSARISELLVSLTRFDGEQGARGYDLPALLLRSESAASSQIERLTSSVRNVALAELTDDAPANARIVQGNVAAMRLALSLPPEVSKRRICAVHEALIGPTGESFGGLIRNEQVWVGGTPYSPHGALFVPPVPSRIEACLDDLVAFAQRDDVNAIAKAAIVHAQFETIHPFIDGNGRTGRVLLHRILSQEDVLKWSTLPVSAGLLHDVDAYMTAIRAYQQGDSLPIVESVVGALELALVIGRRVAVAIDEVMDGWRASIVERAGSAIWQLPQLLAEQPVVTVPFVADRLGITPR
;
A
#
# COMPACT_ATOMS: atom_id res chain seq x y z
N ILE A 1 -13.55 26.11 -32.97
CA ILE A 1 -13.78 24.72 -32.48
C ILE A 1 -13.01 24.61 -31.18
N ALA A 2 -13.71 24.30 -30.06
CA ALA A 2 -13.03 24.06 -28.81
C ALA A 2 -12.05 22.86 -28.99
N PRO A 3 -10.84 22.93 -28.45
CA PRO A 3 -9.90 21.82 -28.57
C PRO A 3 -10.50 20.59 -27.85
N THR A 4 -10.50 19.44 -28.53
CA THR A 4 -11.00 18.17 -28.01
C THR A 4 -9.85 17.29 -27.54
N TYR A 5 -10.07 16.47 -26.54
CA TYR A 5 -9.16 15.41 -26.10
C TYR A 5 -9.90 14.06 -26.05
N ARG A 6 -9.14 12.98 -25.96
CA ARG A 6 -9.69 11.63 -25.80
C ARG A 6 -9.49 11.17 -24.35
N ALA A 7 -10.57 10.78 -23.67
CA ALA A 7 -10.53 10.11 -22.38
C ALA A 7 -10.60 8.59 -22.60
N ALA A 8 -9.96 7.83 -21.74
CA ALA A 8 -9.99 6.38 -21.74
C ALA A 8 -11.42 5.85 -21.49
N ILE A 9 -11.70 4.70 -22.04
CA ILE A 9 -12.88 3.88 -21.71
C ILE A 9 -12.33 2.55 -21.20
N PRO A 10 -12.20 2.36 -19.87
CA PRO A 10 -11.70 1.11 -19.32
C PRO A 10 -12.58 -0.06 -19.78
N ALA A 11 -11.96 -1.14 -20.22
CA ALA A 11 -12.68 -2.37 -20.53
C ALA A 11 -13.23 -2.97 -19.23
N PRO A 12 -14.48 -3.53 -19.25
CA PRO A 12 -14.97 -4.31 -18.12
C PRO A 12 -14.09 -5.53 -17.86
N ILE A 13 -13.83 -5.81 -16.59
CA ILE A 13 -12.96 -6.93 -16.18
C ILE A 13 -13.71 -7.99 -15.38
N SER A 14 -14.90 -7.71 -14.87
CA SER A 14 -15.67 -8.62 -14.00
C SER A 14 -15.91 -10.00 -14.62
N SER A 15 -16.01 -10.09 -15.94
CA SER A 15 -16.17 -11.34 -16.69
C SER A 15 -15.00 -11.67 -17.63
N ALA A 16 -13.91 -10.90 -17.59
CA ALA A 16 -12.78 -11.10 -18.46
C ALA A 16 -12.02 -12.41 -18.12
N SER A 17 -11.61 -13.15 -19.14
CA SER A 17 -10.71 -14.29 -18.96
C SER A 17 -9.27 -13.81 -18.90
N LEU A 18 -8.56 -14.20 -17.85
CA LEU A 18 -7.14 -13.90 -17.69
C LEU A 18 -6.33 -15.16 -18.09
N SER A 19 -5.60 -15.05 -19.18
CA SER A 19 -4.67 -16.11 -19.61
C SER A 19 -3.27 -15.79 -19.07
N VAL A 20 -2.78 -16.64 -18.17
CA VAL A 20 -1.42 -16.51 -17.61
C VAL A 20 -0.58 -17.66 -18.19
N PRO A 21 0.60 -17.38 -18.78
CA PRO A 21 1.50 -18.43 -19.27
C PRO A 21 1.87 -19.43 -18.17
N GLU A 22 2.07 -20.69 -18.53
CA GLU A 22 2.35 -21.77 -17.58
C GLU A 22 3.58 -21.48 -16.70
N THR A 23 4.64 -20.92 -17.28
CA THR A 23 5.86 -20.53 -16.57
C THR A 23 5.59 -19.47 -15.49
N LEU A 24 4.76 -18.46 -15.81
CA LEU A 24 4.39 -17.43 -14.85
C LEU A 24 3.43 -18.01 -13.79
N SER A 25 2.52 -18.89 -14.18
CA SER A 25 1.59 -19.55 -13.23
C SER A 25 2.35 -20.43 -12.22
N ALA A 26 3.37 -21.17 -12.65
CA ALA A 26 4.24 -21.94 -11.76
C ALA A 26 4.99 -21.03 -10.77
N ARG A 27 5.59 -19.95 -11.28
CA ARG A 27 6.29 -18.94 -10.46
C ARG A 27 5.36 -18.29 -9.41
N ILE A 28 4.12 -17.96 -9.80
CA ILE A 28 3.10 -17.42 -8.87
C ILE A 28 2.78 -18.46 -7.78
N SER A 29 2.63 -19.73 -8.13
CA SER A 29 2.31 -20.79 -7.17
C SER A 29 3.41 -20.98 -6.12
N GLU A 30 4.68 -20.98 -6.54
CA GLU A 30 5.84 -21.05 -5.63
C GLU A 30 5.92 -19.82 -4.71
N LEU A 31 5.66 -18.65 -5.28
CA LEU A 31 5.66 -17.39 -4.52
C LEU A 31 4.53 -17.39 -3.48
N LEU A 32 3.32 -17.83 -3.81
CA LEU A 32 2.20 -17.94 -2.85
C LEU A 32 2.56 -18.79 -1.65
N VAL A 33 3.17 -19.97 -1.85
CA VAL A 33 3.65 -20.83 -0.76
C VAL A 33 4.66 -20.11 0.12
N SER A 34 5.58 -19.36 -0.50
CA SER A 34 6.62 -18.62 0.21
C SER A 34 6.07 -17.46 1.02
N LEU A 35 5.08 -16.72 0.47
CA LEU A 35 4.41 -15.61 1.12
C LEU A 35 3.57 -16.10 2.32
N THR A 36 2.75 -17.14 2.13
CA THR A 36 1.91 -17.70 3.20
C THR A 36 2.75 -18.25 4.35
N ARG A 37 3.89 -18.90 4.03
CA ARG A 37 4.83 -19.33 5.07
C ARG A 37 5.40 -18.15 5.85
N PHE A 38 5.91 -17.13 5.15
CA PHE A 38 6.42 -15.92 5.80
C PHE A 38 5.36 -15.27 6.69
N ASP A 39 4.12 -15.13 6.20
CA ASP A 39 3.02 -14.52 6.94
C ASP A 39 2.69 -15.31 8.22
N GLY A 40 2.64 -16.64 8.15
CA GLY A 40 2.44 -17.51 9.32
C GLY A 40 3.56 -17.40 10.36
N GLU A 41 4.82 -17.27 9.92
CA GLU A 41 5.97 -17.04 10.80
C GLU A 41 5.84 -15.69 11.54
N GLN A 42 5.30 -14.65 10.88
CA GLN A 42 5.11 -13.34 11.50
C GLN A 42 3.99 -13.36 12.55
N GLY A 43 2.90 -14.05 12.30
CA GLY A 43 1.79 -14.20 13.26
C GLY A 43 2.19 -14.87 14.58
N ALA A 44 3.27 -15.65 14.58
CA ALA A 44 3.81 -16.31 15.77
C ALA A 44 4.81 -15.47 16.58
N ARG A 45 5.22 -14.29 16.07
CA ARG A 45 6.20 -13.41 16.75
C ARG A 45 5.57 -12.65 17.91
N GLY A 46 6.34 -12.45 18.99
CA GLY A 46 5.91 -11.71 20.17
C GLY A 46 6.04 -10.18 20.06
N TYR A 47 6.22 -9.61 18.86
CA TYR A 47 6.33 -8.18 18.63
C TYR A 47 5.77 -7.79 17.26
N ASP A 48 5.42 -6.50 17.09
CA ASP A 48 4.74 -5.99 15.90
C ASP A 48 5.73 -5.67 14.75
N LEU A 49 6.35 -6.69 14.14
CA LEU A 49 7.10 -6.53 12.89
C LEU A 49 6.24 -5.95 11.76
N PRO A 50 4.95 -6.32 11.61
CA PRO A 50 4.05 -5.69 10.65
C PRO A 50 4.04 -4.16 10.69
N ALA A 51 4.11 -3.53 11.85
CA ALA A 51 4.13 -2.06 11.95
C ALA A 51 5.36 -1.42 11.29
N LEU A 52 6.53 -2.04 11.39
CA LEU A 52 7.74 -1.55 10.74
C LEU A 52 7.69 -1.75 9.22
N LEU A 53 7.28 -2.94 8.77
CA LEU A 53 7.15 -3.25 7.35
C LEU A 53 6.07 -2.39 6.67
N LEU A 54 4.98 -2.08 7.38
CA LEU A 54 3.93 -1.18 6.93
C LEU A 54 4.45 0.25 6.70
N ARG A 55 5.32 0.77 7.59
CA ARG A 55 5.96 2.07 7.38
C ARG A 55 6.92 2.04 6.18
N SER A 56 7.65 0.95 5.99
CA SER A 56 8.51 0.77 4.83
C SER A 56 7.70 0.74 3.53
N GLU A 57 6.57 0.03 3.51
CA GLU A 57 5.62 0.03 2.39
C GLU A 57 5.10 1.44 2.10
N SER A 58 4.61 2.13 3.14
CA SER A 58 4.03 3.46 3.00
C SER A 58 5.04 4.51 2.52
N ALA A 59 6.29 4.42 2.98
CA ALA A 59 7.37 5.29 2.53
C ALA A 59 7.75 5.01 1.07
N ALA A 60 7.93 3.75 0.68
CA ALA A 60 8.25 3.36 -0.69
C ALA A 60 7.11 3.72 -1.65
N SER A 61 5.86 3.46 -1.26
CA SER A 61 4.67 3.85 -2.03
C SER A 61 4.60 5.37 -2.27
N SER A 62 4.92 6.18 -1.27
CA SER A 62 4.98 7.64 -1.42
C SER A 62 6.17 8.09 -2.27
N GLN A 63 7.29 7.37 -2.21
CA GLN A 63 8.49 7.68 -3.01
C GLN A 63 8.28 7.44 -4.52
N ILE A 64 7.43 6.47 -4.91
CA ILE A 64 7.00 6.30 -6.32
C ILE A 64 6.37 7.60 -6.84
N GLU A 65 5.61 8.31 -5.99
CA GLU A 65 5.01 9.62 -6.29
C GLU A 65 5.98 10.79 -6.04
N ARG A 66 7.30 10.52 -5.88
CA ARG A 66 8.34 11.51 -5.58
C ARG A 66 8.15 12.28 -4.26
N LEU A 67 7.39 11.70 -3.34
CA LEU A 67 7.15 12.23 -2.00
C LEU A 67 8.08 11.51 -1.03
N THR A 68 9.11 12.20 -0.54
CA THR A 68 10.11 11.61 0.35
C THR A 68 10.11 12.28 1.71
N SER A 69 10.32 11.49 2.74
CA SER A 69 10.55 11.96 4.11
C SER A 69 11.45 10.98 4.86
N SER A 70 12.18 11.45 5.86
CA SER A 70 12.97 10.56 6.72
C SER A 70 12.04 9.71 7.60
N VAL A 71 12.46 8.48 7.93
CA VAL A 71 11.72 7.59 8.85
C VAL A 71 11.41 8.28 10.17
N ARG A 72 12.38 9.06 10.70
CA ARG A 72 12.19 9.85 11.92
C ARG A 72 11.06 10.87 11.78
N ASN A 73 11.02 11.62 10.69
CA ASN A 73 9.98 12.64 10.48
C ASN A 73 8.59 12.01 10.29
N VAL A 74 8.49 10.87 9.60
CA VAL A 74 7.24 10.11 9.46
C VAL A 74 6.75 9.63 10.83
N ALA A 75 7.64 9.06 11.65
CA ALA A 75 7.29 8.61 13.00
C ALA A 75 6.95 9.77 13.94
N LEU A 76 7.58 10.94 13.78
CA LEU A 76 7.20 12.16 14.50
C LEU A 76 5.83 12.69 14.07
N ALA A 77 5.48 12.59 12.78
CA ALA A 77 4.18 13.01 12.28
C ALA A 77 3.00 12.19 12.88
N GLU A 78 3.28 11.01 13.40
CA GLU A 78 2.30 10.22 14.16
C GLU A 78 2.10 10.77 15.61
N LEU A 79 3.01 11.62 16.10
CA LEU A 79 3.05 12.10 17.49
C LEU A 79 2.82 13.61 17.64
N THR A 80 2.95 14.38 16.56
CA THR A 80 2.86 15.84 16.60
C THR A 80 2.41 16.43 15.26
N ASP A 81 1.66 17.52 15.31
CA ASP A 81 1.20 18.26 14.12
C ASP A 81 2.30 19.14 13.49
N ASP A 82 3.43 19.35 14.18
CA ASP A 82 4.54 20.20 13.72
C ASP A 82 5.48 19.51 12.71
N ALA A 83 5.09 18.33 12.21
CA ALA A 83 5.90 17.58 11.26
C ALA A 83 5.93 18.25 9.87
N PRO A 84 7.03 18.10 9.10
CA PRO A 84 7.11 18.59 7.72
C PRO A 84 5.97 18.08 6.83
N ALA A 85 5.54 18.88 5.84
CA ALA A 85 4.40 18.55 4.96
C ALA A 85 4.55 17.17 4.31
N ASN A 86 5.72 16.86 3.74
CA ASN A 86 5.96 15.53 3.14
C ASN A 86 5.83 14.38 4.18
N ALA A 87 6.23 14.62 5.43
CA ALA A 87 6.08 13.62 6.49
C ALA A 87 4.61 13.33 6.80
N ARG A 88 3.77 14.36 6.83
CA ARG A 88 2.31 14.20 6.99
C ARG A 88 1.67 13.46 5.83
N ILE A 89 2.11 13.72 4.59
CA ILE A 89 1.62 12.98 3.42
C ILE A 89 1.98 11.49 3.51
N VAL A 90 3.23 11.17 3.89
CA VAL A 90 3.67 9.77 4.08
C VAL A 90 2.95 9.13 5.27
N GLN A 91 2.73 9.87 6.35
CA GLN A 91 1.94 9.41 7.50
C GLN A 91 0.48 9.12 7.11
N GLY A 92 -0.11 9.92 6.20
CA GLY A 92 -1.43 9.62 5.63
C GLY A 92 -1.46 8.24 4.94
N ASN A 93 -0.39 7.87 4.23
CA ASN A 93 -0.28 6.53 3.64
C ASN A 93 -0.18 5.42 4.71
N VAL A 94 0.54 5.66 5.81
CA VAL A 94 0.56 4.76 6.98
C VAL A 94 -0.85 4.58 7.57
N ALA A 95 -1.58 5.69 7.74
CA ALA A 95 -2.95 5.67 8.27
C ALA A 95 -3.91 4.91 7.33
N ALA A 96 -3.82 5.15 6.02
CA ALA A 96 -4.60 4.44 5.01
C ALA A 96 -4.34 2.92 5.03
N MET A 97 -3.07 2.51 5.11
CA MET A 97 -2.69 1.10 5.21
C MET A 97 -3.22 0.46 6.50
N ARG A 98 -3.05 1.10 7.66
CA ARG A 98 -3.57 0.62 8.94
C ARG A 98 -5.09 0.45 8.90
N LEU A 99 -5.80 1.46 8.39
CA LEU A 99 -7.25 1.39 8.22
C LEU A 99 -7.63 0.23 7.28
N ALA A 100 -6.99 0.14 6.13
CA ALA A 100 -7.26 -0.91 5.17
C ALA A 100 -7.12 -2.31 5.78
N LEU A 101 -6.09 -2.57 6.55
CA LEU A 101 -5.85 -3.86 7.21
C LEU A 101 -6.79 -4.14 8.39
N SER A 102 -7.32 -3.11 9.05
CA SER A 102 -8.29 -3.25 10.15
C SER A 102 -9.73 -3.48 9.69
N LEU A 103 -10.07 -3.11 8.46
CA LEU A 103 -11.41 -3.30 7.89
C LEU A 103 -11.64 -4.77 7.52
N PRO A 104 -12.89 -5.24 7.46
CA PRO A 104 -13.23 -6.55 6.88
C PRO A 104 -12.60 -6.74 5.49
N PRO A 105 -12.10 -7.92 5.12
CA PRO A 105 -11.20 -8.09 3.96
C PRO A 105 -11.83 -7.77 2.59
N GLU A 106 -13.13 -7.86 2.40
CA GLU A 106 -13.78 -7.61 1.10
C GLU A 106 -13.54 -6.19 0.58
N VAL A 107 -13.23 -6.07 -0.70
CA VAL A 107 -13.14 -4.79 -1.40
C VAL A 107 -14.54 -4.27 -1.71
N SER A 108 -14.79 -2.98 -1.46
CA SER A 108 -16.02 -2.27 -1.82
C SER A 108 -15.75 -0.79 -2.06
N LYS A 109 -16.60 -0.12 -2.84
CA LYS A 109 -16.49 1.33 -3.09
C LYS A 109 -16.39 2.14 -1.79
N ARG A 110 -17.24 1.84 -0.82
CA ARG A 110 -17.22 2.52 0.50
C ARG A 110 -15.88 2.40 1.19
N ARG A 111 -15.26 1.20 1.17
CA ARG A 111 -13.95 0.98 1.81
C ARG A 111 -12.83 1.63 1.02
N ILE A 112 -12.89 1.65 -0.31
CA ILE A 112 -11.96 2.40 -1.16
C ILE A 112 -12.00 3.89 -0.80
N CYS A 113 -13.18 4.48 -0.69
CA CYS A 113 -13.35 5.88 -0.28
C CYS A 113 -12.83 6.12 1.14
N ALA A 114 -13.11 5.24 2.10
CA ALA A 114 -12.60 5.38 3.48
C ALA A 114 -11.06 5.30 3.55
N VAL A 115 -10.43 4.42 2.77
CA VAL A 115 -8.98 4.32 2.65
C VAL A 115 -8.39 5.62 2.07
N HIS A 116 -9.01 6.14 1.02
CA HIS A 116 -8.57 7.41 0.43
C HIS A 116 -8.79 8.61 1.37
N GLU A 117 -9.89 8.64 2.13
CA GLU A 117 -10.11 9.65 3.17
C GLU A 117 -9.00 9.63 4.23
N ALA A 118 -8.63 8.45 4.72
CA ALA A 118 -7.51 8.30 5.66
C ALA A 118 -6.16 8.71 5.07
N LEU A 119 -5.95 8.46 3.76
CA LEU A 119 -4.75 8.87 3.04
C LEU A 119 -4.60 10.40 2.97
N ILE A 120 -5.68 11.09 2.68
CA ILE A 120 -5.69 12.54 2.45
C ILE A 120 -5.86 13.33 3.75
N GLY A 121 -6.53 12.78 4.76
CA GLY A 121 -6.84 13.47 6.02
C GLY A 121 -5.69 14.27 6.63
N PRO A 122 -4.48 13.71 6.78
CA PRO A 122 -3.33 14.43 7.35
C PRO A 122 -2.82 15.61 6.53
N THR A 123 -3.23 15.76 5.28
CA THR A 123 -2.88 16.92 4.44
C THR A 123 -3.76 18.14 4.70
N GLY A 124 -4.94 17.95 5.32
CA GLY A 124 -5.94 18.99 5.52
C GLY A 124 -6.80 19.30 4.29
N GLU A 125 -6.64 18.54 3.21
CA GLU A 125 -7.44 18.71 1.99
C GLU A 125 -8.86 18.15 2.15
N SER A 126 -9.84 18.79 1.54
CA SER A 126 -11.26 18.47 1.72
C SER A 126 -11.80 17.40 0.75
N PHE A 127 -11.01 16.91 -0.19
CA PHE A 127 -11.44 15.92 -1.19
C PHE A 127 -11.21 14.46 -0.76
N GLY A 128 -10.74 14.22 0.47
CA GLY A 128 -10.54 12.88 1.01
C GLY A 128 -11.81 12.04 0.91
N GLY A 129 -11.71 10.85 0.32
CA GLY A 129 -12.84 9.94 0.13
C GLY A 129 -13.85 10.31 -0.95
N LEU A 130 -13.72 11.47 -1.58
CA LEU A 130 -14.68 11.95 -2.57
C LEU A 130 -14.27 11.53 -4.00
N ILE A 131 -15.14 10.77 -4.66
CA ILE A 131 -14.98 10.48 -6.09
C ILE A 131 -15.08 11.79 -6.87
N ARG A 132 -14.11 12.00 -7.78
CA ARG A 132 -14.04 13.23 -8.57
C ARG A 132 -15.25 13.41 -9.48
N ASN A 133 -15.67 14.63 -9.62
CA ASN A 133 -16.71 15.08 -10.54
C ASN A 133 -16.13 15.92 -11.69
N GLU A 134 -14.81 16.05 -11.79
CA GLU A 134 -14.08 16.76 -12.82
C GLU A 134 -13.06 15.87 -13.54
N GLN A 135 -12.61 16.32 -14.71
CA GLN A 135 -11.61 15.60 -15.49
C GLN A 135 -10.22 15.86 -14.94
N VAL A 136 -9.49 14.76 -14.71
CA VAL A 136 -8.06 14.78 -14.36
C VAL A 136 -7.24 14.11 -15.47
N TRP A 137 -5.92 14.24 -15.42
CA TRP A 137 -4.99 13.59 -16.35
C TRP A 137 -3.65 13.34 -15.67
N VAL A 138 -2.89 12.40 -16.21
CA VAL A 138 -1.57 12.02 -15.71
C VAL A 138 -0.50 12.54 -16.66
N GLY A 139 0.48 13.28 -16.14
CA GLY A 139 1.56 13.88 -16.93
C GLY A 139 1.14 15.09 -17.76
N GLY A 140 2.06 15.60 -18.57
CA GLY A 140 1.81 16.81 -19.33
C GLY A 140 1.87 18.09 -18.49
N THR A 141 0.97 19.04 -18.74
CA THR A 141 0.89 20.32 -18.03
C THR A 141 -0.32 20.35 -17.07
N PRO A 142 -0.31 21.15 -16.00
CA PRO A 142 -1.45 21.24 -15.08
C PRO A 142 -2.67 21.97 -15.67
N TYR A 143 -2.55 22.57 -16.85
CA TYR A 143 -3.59 23.43 -17.44
C TYR A 143 -4.44 22.75 -18.51
N SER A 144 -3.99 21.62 -19.06
CA SER A 144 -4.66 20.98 -20.20
C SER A 144 -4.31 19.50 -20.31
N PRO A 145 -5.27 18.63 -20.65
CA PRO A 145 -5.01 17.22 -20.92
C PRO A 145 -4.25 16.99 -22.26
N HIS A 146 -4.04 18.06 -23.05
CA HIS A 146 -3.27 17.95 -24.29
C HIS A 146 -1.79 17.68 -23.96
N GLY A 147 -1.27 16.58 -24.51
CA GLY A 147 0.09 16.10 -24.19
C GLY A 147 0.20 15.32 -22.88
N ALA A 148 -0.92 15.02 -22.21
CA ALA A 148 -0.94 14.10 -21.08
C ALA A 148 -0.51 12.69 -21.51
N LEU A 149 0.16 11.98 -20.60
CA LEU A 149 0.53 10.57 -20.79
C LEU A 149 -0.70 9.66 -20.77
N PHE A 150 -1.67 10.01 -19.94
CA PHE A 150 -2.94 9.29 -19.81
C PHE A 150 -4.06 10.24 -19.38
N VAL A 151 -5.24 10.07 -19.97
CA VAL A 151 -6.46 10.78 -19.60
C VAL A 151 -7.49 9.74 -19.15
N PRO A 152 -7.77 9.62 -17.83
CA PRO A 152 -8.73 8.68 -17.29
C PRO A 152 -10.16 8.89 -17.80
N PRO A 153 -11.09 7.96 -17.53
CA PRO A 153 -12.49 8.08 -17.94
C PRO A 153 -13.16 9.36 -17.43
N VAL A 154 -14.14 9.82 -18.16
CA VAL A 154 -14.98 10.95 -17.73
C VAL A 154 -15.72 10.61 -16.43
N PRO A 155 -16.00 11.60 -15.55
CA PRO A 155 -16.62 11.36 -14.24
C PRO A 155 -17.88 10.48 -14.27
N SER A 156 -18.73 10.64 -15.25
CA SER A 156 -19.98 9.87 -15.39
C SER A 156 -19.79 8.35 -15.60
N ARG A 157 -18.55 7.89 -15.88
CA ARG A 157 -18.25 6.47 -16.04
C ARG A 157 -17.60 5.84 -14.80
N ILE A 158 -17.12 6.64 -13.83
CA ILE A 158 -16.32 6.17 -12.71
C ILE A 158 -17.11 5.16 -11.87
N GLU A 159 -18.34 5.46 -11.52
CA GLU A 159 -19.17 4.60 -10.67
C GLU A 159 -19.33 3.19 -11.26
N ALA A 160 -19.68 3.10 -12.54
CA ALA A 160 -19.84 1.81 -13.22
C ALA A 160 -18.49 1.05 -13.33
N CYS A 161 -17.39 1.77 -13.57
CA CYS A 161 -16.06 1.15 -13.60
C CYS A 161 -15.64 0.62 -12.22
N LEU A 162 -15.98 1.32 -11.14
CA LEU A 162 -15.73 0.84 -9.77
C LEU A 162 -16.61 -0.34 -9.39
N ASP A 163 -17.88 -0.40 -9.86
CA ASP A 163 -18.74 -1.56 -9.65
C ASP A 163 -18.17 -2.80 -10.33
N ASP A 164 -17.68 -2.67 -11.56
CA ASP A 164 -17.03 -3.75 -12.30
C ASP A 164 -15.71 -4.21 -11.63
N LEU A 165 -14.89 -3.26 -11.15
CA LEU A 165 -13.66 -3.57 -10.40
C LEU A 165 -13.96 -4.34 -9.11
N VAL A 166 -14.98 -3.91 -8.36
CA VAL A 166 -15.41 -4.61 -7.13
C VAL A 166 -15.92 -6.01 -7.45
N ALA A 167 -16.71 -6.19 -8.52
CA ALA A 167 -17.15 -7.49 -8.96
C ALA A 167 -15.98 -8.41 -9.34
N PHE A 168 -14.97 -7.90 -10.05
CA PHE A 168 -13.76 -8.65 -10.35
C PHE A 168 -12.98 -9.05 -9.08
N ALA A 169 -12.86 -8.15 -8.11
CA ALA A 169 -12.16 -8.41 -6.84
C ALA A 169 -12.79 -9.56 -6.02
N GLN A 170 -14.07 -9.87 -6.25
CA GLN A 170 -14.80 -10.97 -5.58
C GLN A 170 -14.71 -12.32 -6.29
N ARG A 171 -14.05 -12.39 -7.46
CA ARG A 171 -13.91 -13.65 -8.20
C ARG A 171 -12.99 -14.62 -7.46
N ASP A 172 -13.34 -15.89 -7.45
CA ASP A 172 -12.58 -17.01 -6.85
C ASP A 172 -11.80 -17.85 -7.88
N ASP A 173 -12.08 -17.64 -9.17
CA ASP A 173 -11.44 -18.35 -10.29
C ASP A 173 -10.14 -17.68 -10.78
N VAL A 174 -9.72 -16.57 -10.16
CA VAL A 174 -8.49 -15.84 -10.49
C VAL A 174 -7.47 -15.97 -9.37
N ASN A 175 -6.23 -16.34 -9.72
CA ASN A 175 -5.14 -16.42 -8.74
C ASN A 175 -4.95 -15.11 -7.97
N ALA A 176 -4.72 -15.18 -6.66
CA ALA A 176 -4.64 -14.03 -5.74
C ALA A 176 -3.66 -12.94 -6.19
N ILE A 177 -2.45 -13.31 -6.64
CA ILE A 177 -1.43 -12.35 -7.07
C ILE A 177 -1.84 -11.68 -8.39
N ALA A 178 -2.31 -12.47 -9.36
CA ALA A 178 -2.82 -11.94 -10.62
C ALA A 178 -4.04 -11.03 -10.41
N LYS A 179 -4.96 -11.42 -9.51
CA LYS A 179 -6.12 -10.60 -9.09
C LYS A 179 -5.65 -9.27 -8.50
N ALA A 180 -4.70 -9.29 -7.57
CA ALA A 180 -4.15 -8.08 -6.95
C ALA A 180 -3.52 -7.15 -7.99
N ALA A 181 -2.75 -7.68 -8.94
CA ALA A 181 -2.13 -6.92 -10.02
C ALA A 181 -3.18 -6.26 -10.94
N ILE A 182 -4.20 -7.01 -11.34
CA ILE A 182 -5.27 -6.52 -12.23
C ILE A 182 -6.15 -5.48 -11.52
N VAL A 183 -6.56 -5.73 -10.27
CA VAL A 183 -7.33 -4.75 -9.47
C VAL A 183 -6.56 -3.45 -9.33
N HIS A 184 -5.27 -3.53 -9.03
CA HIS A 184 -4.40 -2.35 -8.95
C HIS A 184 -4.33 -1.59 -10.27
N ALA A 185 -4.03 -2.26 -11.39
CA ALA A 185 -3.90 -1.61 -12.70
C ALA A 185 -5.24 -1.03 -13.20
N GLN A 186 -6.35 -1.73 -12.97
CA GLN A 186 -7.68 -1.24 -13.31
C GLN A 186 -8.05 -0.01 -12.49
N PHE A 187 -7.73 -0.01 -11.20
CA PHE A 187 -7.94 1.16 -10.34
C PHE A 187 -7.14 2.37 -10.82
N GLU A 188 -5.85 2.20 -11.17
CA GLU A 188 -5.03 3.23 -11.78
C GLU A 188 -5.60 3.74 -13.11
N THR A 189 -6.22 2.86 -13.87
CA THR A 189 -6.88 3.22 -15.15
C THR A 189 -8.17 4.01 -14.92
N ILE A 190 -8.98 3.64 -13.94
CA ILE A 190 -10.20 4.37 -13.54
C ILE A 190 -9.85 5.74 -12.96
N HIS A 191 -8.83 5.80 -12.12
CA HIS A 191 -8.32 7.02 -11.51
C HIS A 191 -9.43 7.85 -10.84
N PRO A 192 -10.12 7.30 -9.84
CA PRO A 192 -11.41 7.84 -9.37
C PRO A 192 -11.29 9.09 -8.52
N PHE A 193 -10.11 9.49 -8.07
CA PHE A 193 -9.90 10.61 -7.18
C PHE A 193 -9.13 11.76 -7.85
N ILE A 194 -9.16 12.93 -7.24
CA ILE A 194 -8.42 14.12 -7.71
C ILE A 194 -6.91 13.91 -7.55
N ASP A 195 -6.47 13.35 -6.42
CA ASP A 195 -5.08 12.99 -6.10
C ASP A 195 -5.07 11.68 -5.28
N GLY A 196 -3.91 11.10 -5.03
CA GLY A 196 -3.73 9.93 -4.18
C GLY A 196 -4.13 8.60 -4.82
N ASN A 197 -4.43 8.54 -6.11
CA ASN A 197 -4.84 7.30 -6.79
C ASN A 197 -3.74 6.24 -6.70
N GLY A 198 -2.49 6.56 -7.04
CA GLY A 198 -1.37 5.62 -6.99
C GLY A 198 -1.19 4.98 -5.61
N ARG A 199 -1.19 5.79 -4.56
CA ARG A 199 -1.07 5.32 -3.18
C ARG A 199 -2.26 4.45 -2.77
N THR A 200 -3.48 4.87 -3.09
CA THR A 200 -4.71 4.09 -2.83
C THR A 200 -4.71 2.77 -3.60
N GLY A 201 -4.31 2.79 -4.87
CA GLY A 201 -4.22 1.59 -5.72
C GLY A 201 -3.24 0.55 -5.15
N ARG A 202 -2.08 0.99 -4.60
CA ARG A 202 -1.14 0.09 -3.94
C ARG A 202 -1.67 -0.42 -2.60
N VAL A 203 -2.45 0.36 -1.86
CA VAL A 203 -3.19 -0.16 -0.68
C VAL A 203 -4.19 -1.24 -1.09
N LEU A 204 -4.90 -1.08 -2.22
CA LEU A 204 -5.83 -2.10 -2.73
C LEU A 204 -5.11 -3.40 -3.11
N LEU A 205 -3.88 -3.35 -3.63
CA LEU A 205 -3.08 -4.55 -3.89
C LEU A 205 -2.91 -5.35 -2.59
N HIS A 206 -2.53 -4.72 -1.49
CA HIS A 206 -2.43 -5.36 -0.17
C HIS A 206 -3.78 -5.88 0.32
N ARG A 207 -4.85 -5.14 0.06
CA ARG A 207 -6.22 -5.60 0.43
C ARG A 207 -6.59 -6.91 -0.25
N ILE A 208 -6.31 -7.05 -1.54
CA ILE A 208 -6.58 -8.30 -2.26
C ILE A 208 -5.74 -9.44 -1.67
N LEU A 209 -4.44 -9.23 -1.41
CA LEU A 209 -3.60 -10.26 -0.81
C LEU A 209 -4.10 -10.68 0.60
N SER A 210 -4.66 -9.75 1.36
CA SER A 210 -5.28 -10.02 2.67
C SER A 210 -6.64 -10.73 2.51
N GLN A 211 -7.47 -10.33 1.54
CA GLN A 211 -8.76 -10.98 1.24
C GLN A 211 -8.59 -12.44 0.83
N GLU A 212 -7.52 -12.75 0.13
CA GLU A 212 -7.17 -14.08 -0.35
C GLU A 212 -6.33 -14.89 0.67
N ASP A 213 -6.23 -14.43 1.91
CA ASP A 213 -5.47 -15.06 3.01
C ASP A 213 -3.97 -15.29 2.68
N VAL A 214 -3.39 -14.54 1.75
CA VAL A 214 -1.97 -14.63 1.38
C VAL A 214 -1.08 -13.89 2.36
N LEU A 215 -1.48 -12.67 2.75
CA LEU A 215 -0.82 -11.80 3.74
C LEU A 215 -1.87 -11.32 4.74
N LYS A 216 -2.07 -12.09 5.80
CA LYS A 216 -3.08 -11.85 6.84
C LYS A 216 -2.51 -11.14 8.07
N TRP A 217 -1.30 -11.53 8.45
CA TRP A 217 -0.64 -11.10 9.69
C TRP A 217 0.51 -10.14 9.43
N SER A 218 0.93 -9.99 8.18
CA SER A 218 2.07 -9.17 7.82
C SER A 218 1.79 -8.25 6.64
N THR A 219 2.57 -7.18 6.55
CA THR A 219 2.61 -6.29 5.39
C THR A 219 4.01 -6.34 4.82
N LEU A 220 4.14 -6.81 3.59
CA LEU A 220 5.41 -6.78 2.88
C LEU A 220 5.60 -5.44 2.16
N PRO A 221 6.82 -4.92 2.00
CA PRO A 221 7.08 -3.66 1.30
C PRO A 221 7.06 -3.87 -0.23
N VAL A 222 5.88 -4.18 -0.79
CA VAL A 222 5.69 -4.45 -2.22
C VAL A 222 6.05 -3.22 -3.05
N SER A 223 5.73 -2.02 -2.55
CA SER A 223 6.10 -0.77 -3.21
C SER A 223 7.61 -0.56 -3.28
N ALA A 224 8.39 -1.10 -2.35
CA ALA A 224 9.86 -1.08 -2.48
C ALA A 224 10.34 -1.96 -3.64
N GLY A 225 9.64 -3.06 -3.91
CA GLY A 225 9.87 -3.90 -5.08
C GLY A 225 9.52 -3.17 -6.39
N LEU A 226 8.38 -2.48 -6.45
CA LEU A 226 7.99 -1.67 -7.60
C LEU A 226 8.94 -0.48 -7.84
N LEU A 227 9.40 0.14 -6.76
CA LEU A 227 10.34 1.26 -6.80
C LEU A 227 11.73 0.86 -7.31
N HIS A 228 12.11 -0.41 -7.18
CA HIS A 228 13.39 -0.93 -7.71
C HIS A 228 13.55 -0.66 -9.21
N ASP A 229 12.45 -0.78 -9.98
CA ASP A 229 12.38 -0.40 -11.39
C ASP A 229 11.03 0.30 -11.66
N VAL A 230 10.95 1.56 -11.25
CA VAL A 230 9.72 2.35 -11.40
C VAL A 230 9.35 2.60 -12.86
N ASP A 231 10.32 2.67 -13.77
CA ASP A 231 10.07 2.88 -15.19
C ASP A 231 9.45 1.62 -15.83
N ALA A 232 9.92 0.43 -15.48
CA ALA A 232 9.31 -0.83 -15.89
C ALA A 232 7.87 -0.96 -15.33
N TYR A 233 7.67 -0.63 -14.06
CA TYR A 233 6.33 -0.61 -13.45
C TYR A 233 5.38 0.36 -14.15
N MET A 234 5.79 1.61 -14.44
CA MET A 234 4.97 2.58 -15.16
C MET A 234 4.72 2.15 -16.62
N THR A 235 5.65 1.40 -17.21
CA THR A 235 5.48 0.82 -18.54
C THR A 235 4.45 -0.31 -18.50
N ALA A 236 4.45 -1.14 -17.47
CA ALA A 236 3.47 -2.20 -17.26
C ALA A 236 2.04 -1.65 -17.07
N ILE A 237 1.87 -0.56 -16.31
CA ILE A 237 0.58 0.15 -16.20
C ILE A 237 0.10 0.63 -17.57
N ARG A 238 0.99 1.23 -18.38
CA ARG A 238 0.63 1.68 -19.75
C ARG A 238 0.27 0.52 -20.67
N ALA A 239 0.97 -0.61 -20.58
CA ALA A 239 0.63 -1.81 -21.33
C ALA A 239 -0.78 -2.32 -20.97
N TYR A 240 -1.10 -2.34 -19.68
CA TYR A 240 -2.44 -2.68 -19.20
C TYR A 240 -3.52 -1.75 -19.78
N GLN A 241 -3.28 -0.44 -19.79
CA GLN A 241 -4.20 0.56 -20.37
C GLN A 241 -4.39 0.38 -21.88
N GLN A 242 -3.49 -0.35 -22.55
CA GLN A 242 -3.55 -0.70 -23.98
C GLN A 242 -4.13 -2.11 -24.22
N GLY A 243 -4.51 -2.83 -23.16
CA GLY A 243 -5.14 -4.16 -23.22
C GLY A 243 -4.20 -5.33 -22.99
N ASP A 244 -2.93 -5.10 -22.67
CA ASP A 244 -1.97 -6.15 -22.30
C ASP A 244 -1.79 -6.22 -20.78
N SER A 245 -2.37 -7.25 -20.18
CA SER A 245 -2.37 -7.44 -18.73
C SER A 245 -1.16 -8.22 -18.18
N LEU A 246 -0.38 -8.87 -19.01
CA LEU A 246 0.73 -9.71 -18.54
C LEU A 246 1.85 -8.91 -17.89
N PRO A 247 2.32 -7.77 -18.45
CA PRO A 247 3.42 -7.02 -17.85
C PRO A 247 3.16 -6.54 -16.42
N ILE A 248 1.93 -6.18 -16.07
CA ILE A 248 1.63 -5.75 -14.71
C ILE A 248 1.58 -6.93 -13.74
N VAL A 249 1.14 -8.11 -14.18
CA VAL A 249 1.20 -9.33 -13.36
C VAL A 249 2.67 -9.71 -13.10
N GLU A 250 3.53 -9.69 -14.12
CA GLU A 250 4.96 -9.95 -13.98
C GLU A 250 5.65 -8.94 -13.06
N SER A 251 5.33 -7.65 -13.19
CA SER A 251 5.86 -6.59 -12.35
C SER A 251 5.50 -6.78 -10.87
N VAL A 252 4.24 -7.13 -10.58
CA VAL A 252 3.79 -7.38 -9.20
C VAL A 252 4.40 -8.66 -8.63
N VAL A 253 4.55 -9.71 -9.43
CA VAL A 253 5.26 -10.95 -9.02
C VAL A 253 6.69 -10.63 -8.63
N GLY A 254 7.45 -9.94 -9.48
CA GLY A 254 8.83 -9.54 -9.18
C GLY A 254 8.94 -8.63 -7.96
N ALA A 255 8.00 -7.71 -7.79
CA ALA A 255 7.94 -6.83 -6.63
C ALA A 255 7.68 -7.61 -5.32
N LEU A 256 6.78 -8.60 -5.34
CA LEU A 256 6.50 -9.46 -4.19
C LEU A 256 7.70 -10.36 -3.82
N GLU A 257 8.40 -10.90 -4.81
CA GLU A 257 9.64 -11.68 -4.58
C GLU A 257 10.70 -10.84 -3.86
N LEU A 258 10.94 -9.61 -4.35
CA LEU A 258 11.88 -8.69 -3.72
C LEU A 258 11.39 -8.26 -2.33
N ALA A 259 10.11 -7.95 -2.18
CA ALA A 259 9.50 -7.60 -0.90
C ALA A 259 9.66 -8.72 0.15
N LEU A 260 9.52 -9.98 -0.26
CA LEU A 260 9.75 -11.14 0.61
C LEU A 260 11.21 -11.24 1.08
N VAL A 261 12.18 -10.99 0.19
CA VAL A 261 13.61 -10.92 0.56
C VAL A 261 13.86 -9.81 1.57
N ILE A 262 13.30 -8.62 1.33
CA ILE A 262 13.41 -7.48 2.25
C ILE A 262 12.76 -7.82 3.59
N GLY A 263 11.54 -8.35 3.59
CA GLY A 263 10.80 -8.72 4.80
C GLY A 263 11.56 -9.72 5.67
N ARG A 264 12.15 -10.74 5.07
CA ARG A 264 12.97 -11.73 5.79
C ARG A 264 14.23 -11.11 6.41
N ARG A 265 14.94 -10.23 5.68
CA ARG A 265 16.12 -9.51 6.21
C ARG A 265 15.76 -8.61 7.37
N VAL A 266 14.66 -7.85 7.24
CA VAL A 266 14.18 -6.98 8.32
C VAL A 266 13.78 -7.81 9.54
N ALA A 267 13.10 -8.95 9.34
CA ALA A 267 12.72 -9.83 10.42
C ALA A 267 13.93 -10.32 11.23
N VAL A 268 14.98 -10.79 10.57
CA VAL A 268 16.24 -11.23 11.23
C VAL A 268 16.90 -10.06 11.97
N ALA A 269 17.01 -8.90 11.34
CA ALA A 269 17.66 -7.74 11.98
C ALA A 269 16.89 -7.27 13.23
N ILE A 270 15.57 -7.31 13.20
CA ILE A 270 14.75 -6.97 14.38
C ILE A 270 14.92 -8.01 15.49
N ASP A 271 14.94 -9.31 15.17
CA ASP A 271 15.20 -10.36 16.17
C ASP A 271 16.54 -10.09 16.90
N GLU A 272 17.61 -9.80 16.16
CA GLU A 272 18.93 -9.49 16.73
C GLU A 272 18.88 -8.24 17.65
N VAL A 273 18.20 -7.18 17.23
CA VAL A 273 18.05 -5.96 18.04
C VAL A 273 17.22 -6.23 19.30
N MET A 274 16.09 -6.96 19.19
CA MET A 274 15.23 -7.30 20.31
C MET A 274 15.97 -8.16 21.35
N ASP A 275 16.75 -9.14 20.92
CA ASP A 275 17.56 -9.97 21.80
C ASP A 275 18.67 -9.17 22.47
N GLY A 276 19.35 -8.26 21.74
CA GLY A 276 20.32 -7.35 22.31
C GLY A 276 19.72 -6.42 23.38
N TRP A 277 18.54 -5.87 23.14
CA TRP A 277 17.85 -5.03 24.14
C TRP A 277 17.45 -5.85 25.36
N ARG A 278 16.86 -7.04 25.20
CA ARG A 278 16.51 -7.92 26.31
C ARG A 278 17.71 -8.30 27.17
N ALA A 279 18.83 -8.61 26.54
CA ALA A 279 20.08 -8.91 27.24
C ALA A 279 20.65 -7.72 28.02
N SER A 280 20.33 -6.50 27.61
CA SER A 280 20.81 -5.26 28.26
C SER A 280 19.95 -4.83 29.46
N ILE A 281 18.76 -5.40 29.63
CA ILE A 281 17.87 -5.05 30.75
C ILE A 281 18.31 -5.80 32.02
N VAL A 282 18.72 -5.04 33.03
CA VAL A 282 19.20 -5.57 34.33
C VAL A 282 18.15 -5.46 35.44
N GLU A 283 16.97 -4.93 35.12
CA GLU A 283 15.90 -4.70 36.06
C GLU A 283 15.17 -5.97 36.47
N ARG A 284 14.58 -5.95 37.69
CA ARG A 284 13.77 -7.07 38.20
C ARG A 284 12.60 -7.41 37.26
N ALA A 285 12.21 -8.68 37.23
CA ALA A 285 11.06 -9.14 36.48
C ALA A 285 9.80 -8.35 36.89
N GLY A 286 8.98 -7.94 35.88
CA GLY A 286 7.75 -7.13 36.10
C GLY A 286 8.01 -5.60 36.08
N SER A 287 9.23 -5.13 35.97
CA SER A 287 9.50 -3.70 35.70
C SER A 287 8.98 -3.31 34.32
N ALA A 288 8.40 -2.10 34.20
CA ALA A 288 7.87 -1.56 32.95
C ALA A 288 8.90 -1.51 31.80
N ILE A 289 10.19 -1.44 32.13
CA ILE A 289 11.29 -1.44 31.14
C ILE A 289 11.28 -2.69 30.24
N TRP A 290 10.77 -3.83 30.72
CA TRP A 290 10.68 -5.05 29.92
C TRP A 290 9.68 -4.95 28.76
N GLN A 291 8.77 -3.95 28.79
CA GLN A 291 7.84 -3.66 27.70
C GLN A 291 8.42 -2.67 26.67
N LEU A 292 9.51 -1.97 27.03
CA LEU A 292 10.12 -0.94 26.17
C LEU A 292 10.62 -1.49 24.82
N PRO A 293 11.29 -2.64 24.72
CA PRO A 293 11.70 -3.22 23.44
C PRO A 293 10.51 -3.40 22.47
N GLN A 294 9.40 -3.94 22.95
CA GLN A 294 8.19 -4.11 22.12
C GLN A 294 7.61 -2.76 21.69
N LEU A 295 7.51 -1.79 22.60
CA LEU A 295 7.05 -0.45 22.28
C LEU A 295 7.92 0.23 21.21
N LEU A 296 9.25 0.07 21.28
CA LEU A 296 10.18 0.63 20.31
C LEU A 296 10.14 -0.09 18.96
N ALA A 297 9.80 -1.38 18.93
CA ALA A 297 9.55 -2.10 17.68
C ALA A 297 8.28 -1.59 16.98
N GLU A 298 7.23 -1.28 17.74
CA GLU A 298 6.00 -0.68 17.21
C GLU A 298 6.19 0.78 16.79
N GLN A 299 6.88 1.56 17.61
CA GLN A 299 7.12 3.00 17.44
C GLN A 299 8.58 3.35 17.69
N PRO A 300 9.43 3.37 16.64
CA PRO A 300 10.88 3.52 16.77
C PRO A 300 11.33 4.94 17.16
N VAL A 301 10.46 5.92 17.05
CA VAL A 301 10.69 7.30 17.52
C VAL A 301 9.63 7.64 18.54
N VAL A 302 10.05 7.92 19.76
CA VAL A 302 9.17 8.15 20.89
C VAL A 302 9.50 9.45 21.61
N THR A 303 8.53 9.97 22.35
CA THR A 303 8.71 11.05 23.32
C THR A 303 8.56 10.53 24.74
N VAL A 304 9.15 11.20 25.72
CA VAL A 304 9.01 10.81 27.13
C VAL A 304 7.53 10.72 27.57
N PRO A 305 6.65 11.70 27.23
CA PRO A 305 5.23 11.58 27.53
C PRO A 305 4.57 10.35 26.89
N PHE A 306 4.86 10.06 25.62
CA PHE A 306 4.32 8.90 24.91
C PHE A 306 4.71 7.58 25.60
N VAL A 307 6.00 7.41 25.96
CA VAL A 307 6.47 6.21 26.66
C VAL A 307 5.82 6.09 28.02
N ALA A 308 5.73 7.20 28.77
CA ALA A 308 5.13 7.20 30.10
C ALA A 308 3.66 6.80 30.06
N ASP A 309 2.89 7.33 29.13
CA ASP A 309 1.48 6.99 28.92
C ASP A 309 1.31 5.51 28.54
N ARG A 310 2.07 5.05 27.55
CA ARG A 310 1.96 3.65 27.05
C ARG A 310 2.39 2.60 28.07
N LEU A 311 3.34 2.92 28.94
CA LEU A 311 3.83 2.03 29.99
C LEU A 311 3.14 2.23 31.36
N GLY A 312 2.24 3.22 31.48
CA GLY A 312 1.55 3.54 32.73
C GLY A 312 2.50 4.02 33.84
N ILE A 313 3.58 4.75 33.47
CA ILE A 313 4.59 5.25 34.42
C ILE A 313 4.61 6.78 34.46
N THR A 314 5.09 7.34 35.58
CA THR A 314 5.23 8.79 35.71
C THR A 314 6.50 9.28 35.01
N PRO A 315 6.45 10.31 34.15
CA PRO A 315 7.64 10.93 33.61
C PRO A 315 8.50 11.52 34.74
N ARG A 316 9.78 11.24 34.74
CA ARG A 316 10.75 11.84 35.65
C ARG A 316 11.76 12.68 34.90
#